data_4a74c4023614d97b286e25d50ee32739
#
_entry.id   4a74c4023614d97b286e25d50ee32739
#
_cell.length_a   1.000
_cell.length_b   1.000
_cell.length_c   1.000
_cell.angle_alpha   90.00
_cell.angle_beta   90.00
_cell.angle_gamma   90.00
#
_symmetry.space_group_name_H-M   'P 1'
#
loop_
_entity.id
_entity.type
_entity.pdbx_description
1 polymer ?
#
loop_
_entity_poly.entity_id
_entity_poly.type
_entity_poly.pdbx_seq_one_letter_code
_entity_poly.pdbx_strand_id
1 'polypeptide(L)'
;SRAIGGLDETFHGNSGLEKALDSLLYGIPGKTVKKQIPSGMVDWVAEPPRRGLDVKTTIDVDIQDITEQALLQTIEETQPEFAVAIVMEVETGDIKAMSNLSRLPGGEYVETVNNAVQGYEPGSVVKPLSMMIALDDGVIRPHDVVNGHDGVFRYPAGMKVRPITDTHGRASMTATEAMKYSSNIGLSEIILRGYERNPDEFVQRIYKSGFMEPFDLC
;
A
#
# COMPACT_ATOMS: atom_id res chain seq x y z
N SER A 1 -9.57 -0.71 -13.64
CA SER A 1 -8.71 -0.64 -12.44
C SER A 1 -8.40 -2.04 -11.90
N ARG A 2 -7.15 -2.29 -11.52
CA ARG A 2 -6.75 -3.60 -10.93
C ARG A 2 -7.31 -3.81 -9.53
N ALA A 3 -7.75 -2.75 -8.87
CA ALA A 3 -8.49 -2.87 -7.61
C ALA A 3 -9.87 -3.52 -7.84
N ILE A 4 -10.59 -3.09 -8.87
CA ILE A 4 -11.86 -3.71 -9.26
C ILE A 4 -11.61 -5.09 -9.84
N GLY A 5 -10.63 -5.23 -10.72
CA GLY A 5 -10.26 -6.50 -11.33
C GLY A 5 -10.79 -6.68 -12.74
N GLY A 6 -10.87 -7.92 -13.16
CA GLY A 6 -11.35 -8.30 -14.47
C GLY A 6 -11.97 -9.70 -14.47
N LEU A 7 -12.57 -10.05 -15.60
CA LEU A 7 -13.20 -11.35 -15.82
C LEU A 7 -12.35 -12.20 -16.76
N ASP A 8 -12.43 -13.52 -16.64
CA ASP A 8 -11.90 -14.47 -17.61
C ASP A 8 -12.88 -14.72 -18.76
N GLU A 9 -12.51 -15.61 -19.68
CA GLU A 9 -13.35 -15.98 -20.85
C GLU A 9 -14.69 -16.65 -20.47
N THR A 10 -14.80 -17.12 -19.22
CA THR A 10 -16.02 -17.75 -18.69
C THR A 10 -16.84 -16.79 -17.83
N PHE A 11 -16.48 -15.50 -17.82
CA PHE A 11 -17.10 -14.43 -17.03
C PHE A 11 -16.93 -14.59 -15.52
N HIS A 12 -15.96 -15.39 -15.05
CA HIS A 12 -15.57 -15.45 -13.66
C HIS A 12 -14.50 -14.40 -13.32
N GLY A 13 -14.55 -13.88 -12.13
CA GLY A 13 -13.55 -12.92 -11.63
C GLY A 13 -12.15 -13.54 -11.59
N ASN A 14 -11.18 -12.93 -12.31
CA ASN A 14 -9.79 -13.41 -12.35
C ASN A 14 -8.82 -12.57 -11.48
N SER A 15 -9.23 -11.39 -11.06
CA SER A 15 -8.41 -10.47 -10.27
C SER A 15 -9.27 -9.47 -9.49
N GLY A 16 -8.68 -8.81 -8.47
CA GLY A 16 -9.30 -7.74 -7.71
C GLY A 16 -10.61 -8.14 -7.01
N LEU A 17 -11.50 -7.18 -6.84
CA LEU A 17 -12.81 -7.38 -6.23
C LEU A 17 -13.68 -8.37 -7.01
N GLU A 18 -13.57 -8.38 -8.36
CA GLU A 18 -14.29 -9.34 -9.20
C GLU A 18 -13.95 -10.79 -8.80
N LYS A 19 -12.68 -11.09 -8.57
CA LYS A 19 -12.24 -12.42 -8.10
C LYS A 19 -12.66 -12.68 -6.67
N ALA A 20 -12.43 -11.72 -5.77
CA ALA A 20 -12.71 -11.90 -4.34
C ALA A 20 -14.21 -12.11 -4.07
N LEU A 21 -15.07 -11.49 -4.86
CA LEU A 21 -16.51 -11.51 -4.71
C LEU A 21 -17.22 -12.31 -5.82
N ASP A 22 -16.49 -13.12 -6.59
CA ASP A 22 -17.03 -13.87 -7.75
C ASP A 22 -18.27 -14.68 -7.37
N SER A 23 -18.26 -15.37 -6.25
CA SER A 23 -19.41 -16.15 -5.75
C SER A 23 -20.69 -15.34 -5.52
N LEU A 24 -20.55 -14.04 -5.29
CA LEU A 24 -21.67 -13.12 -5.11
C LEU A 24 -22.10 -12.48 -6.43
N LEU A 25 -21.13 -12.12 -7.26
CA LEU A 25 -21.32 -11.36 -8.51
C LEU A 25 -21.78 -12.24 -9.66
N TYR A 26 -21.26 -13.47 -9.80
CA TYR A 26 -21.50 -14.34 -10.93
C TYR A 26 -22.96 -14.79 -11.04
N GLY A 27 -23.65 -14.99 -9.91
CA GLY A 27 -25.00 -15.50 -9.89
C GLY A 27 -25.09 -17.00 -10.22
N ILE A 28 -26.21 -17.44 -10.79
CA ILE A 28 -26.44 -18.86 -11.15
C ILE A 28 -26.85 -18.91 -12.62
N PRO A 29 -26.07 -19.54 -13.50
CA PRO A 29 -26.42 -19.70 -14.90
C PRO A 29 -27.68 -20.54 -15.05
N GLY A 30 -28.56 -20.15 -15.97
CA GLY A 30 -29.74 -20.91 -16.32
C GLY A 30 -29.40 -22.17 -17.10
N LYS A 31 -30.36 -23.08 -17.21
CA LYS A 31 -30.25 -24.29 -18.02
C LYS A 31 -31.26 -24.28 -19.15
N THR A 32 -30.81 -24.53 -20.37
CA THR A 32 -31.64 -24.78 -21.52
C THR A 32 -31.60 -26.27 -21.92
N VAL A 33 -32.74 -26.79 -22.33
CA VAL A 33 -32.87 -28.15 -22.90
C VAL A 33 -33.49 -28.07 -24.26
N LYS A 34 -33.07 -28.94 -25.18
CA LYS A 34 -33.70 -29.05 -26.48
C LYS A 34 -35.01 -29.83 -26.37
N LYS A 35 -36.10 -29.21 -26.78
CA LYS A 35 -37.43 -29.84 -26.77
C LYS A 35 -37.94 -30.03 -28.19
N GLN A 36 -38.40 -31.23 -28.48
CA GLN A 36 -39.03 -31.56 -29.74
C GLN A 36 -40.44 -30.93 -29.79
N ILE A 37 -40.70 -30.17 -30.82
CA ILE A 37 -42.04 -29.69 -31.20
C ILE A 37 -42.36 -30.12 -32.62
N PRO A 38 -43.64 -30.06 -33.07
CA PRO A 38 -44.01 -30.49 -34.39
C PRO A 38 -43.27 -29.83 -35.55
N SER A 39 -42.79 -28.61 -35.35
CA SER A 39 -42.00 -27.83 -36.33
C SER A 39 -40.48 -28.01 -36.21
N GLY A 40 -39.97 -28.85 -35.29
CA GLY A 40 -38.54 -29.11 -35.09
C GLY A 40 -38.09 -29.09 -33.64
N MET A 41 -36.78 -28.89 -33.42
CA MET A 41 -36.17 -28.77 -32.08
C MET A 41 -36.09 -27.28 -31.69
N VAL A 42 -36.52 -26.96 -30.48
CA VAL A 42 -36.40 -25.62 -29.90
C VAL A 42 -35.65 -25.66 -28.57
N ASP A 43 -34.92 -24.61 -28.28
CA ASP A 43 -34.30 -24.44 -26.97
C ASP A 43 -35.35 -23.98 -25.97
N TRP A 44 -35.53 -24.77 -24.94
CA TRP A 44 -36.46 -24.48 -23.82
C TRP A 44 -35.68 -24.16 -22.56
N VAL A 45 -35.98 -23.02 -21.94
CA VAL A 45 -35.37 -22.67 -20.64
C VAL A 45 -35.99 -23.56 -19.55
N ALA A 46 -35.23 -24.56 -19.10
CA ALA A 46 -35.62 -25.47 -18.04
C ALA A 46 -35.47 -24.80 -16.64
N GLU A 47 -34.41 -24.07 -16.46
CA GLU A 47 -34.15 -23.28 -15.27
C GLU A 47 -33.72 -21.86 -15.70
N PRO A 48 -34.44 -20.82 -15.29
CA PRO A 48 -34.04 -19.45 -15.60
C PRO A 48 -32.77 -19.07 -14.85
N PRO A 49 -31.89 -18.23 -15.44
CA PRO A 49 -30.72 -17.73 -14.74
C PRO A 49 -31.14 -16.87 -13.54
N ARG A 50 -30.34 -16.93 -12.49
CA ARG A 50 -30.47 -16.02 -11.33
C ARG A 50 -29.31 -15.02 -11.35
N ARG A 51 -29.67 -13.74 -11.36
CA ARG A 51 -28.68 -12.66 -11.34
C ARG A 51 -27.87 -12.69 -10.05
N GLY A 52 -26.57 -12.37 -10.13
CA GLY A 52 -25.72 -12.12 -8.98
C GLY A 52 -26.09 -10.84 -8.24
N LEU A 53 -25.43 -10.58 -7.16
CA LEU A 53 -25.60 -9.38 -6.35
C LEU A 53 -24.82 -8.20 -6.93
N ASP A 54 -25.27 -6.99 -6.63
CA ASP A 54 -24.53 -5.78 -6.93
C ASP A 54 -23.61 -5.45 -5.74
N VAL A 55 -22.39 -4.98 -6.01
CA VAL A 55 -21.43 -4.54 -5.00
C VAL A 55 -21.23 -3.04 -5.12
N LYS A 56 -21.45 -2.32 -4.02
CA LYS A 56 -21.15 -0.89 -3.92
C LYS A 56 -19.80 -0.71 -3.26
N THR A 57 -18.85 -0.14 -3.98
CA THR A 57 -17.52 0.20 -3.47
C THR A 57 -17.51 1.59 -2.82
N THR A 58 -16.43 1.90 -2.11
CA THR A 58 -16.16 3.23 -1.54
C THR A 58 -15.42 4.15 -2.52
N ILE A 59 -15.03 3.63 -3.69
CA ILE A 59 -14.32 4.38 -4.73
C ILE A 59 -15.21 5.52 -5.23
N ASP A 60 -14.65 6.72 -5.23
CA ASP A 60 -15.24 7.92 -5.81
C ASP A 60 -14.61 8.17 -7.19
N VAL A 61 -15.44 8.23 -8.22
CA VAL A 61 -14.98 8.30 -9.61
C VAL A 61 -14.22 9.60 -9.88
N ASP A 62 -14.66 10.71 -9.32
CA ASP A 62 -14.01 12.01 -9.55
C ASP A 62 -12.63 12.05 -8.86
N ILE A 63 -12.55 11.53 -7.63
CA ILE A 63 -11.27 11.40 -6.90
C ILE A 63 -10.34 10.42 -7.62
N GLN A 64 -10.87 9.31 -8.14
CA GLN A 64 -10.09 8.33 -8.92
C GLN A 64 -9.46 8.97 -10.16
N ASP A 65 -10.24 9.72 -10.93
CA ASP A 65 -9.77 10.37 -12.15
C ASP A 65 -8.69 11.43 -11.85
N ILE A 66 -8.89 12.26 -10.82
CA ILE A 66 -7.88 13.23 -10.37
C ILE A 66 -6.60 12.53 -9.93
N THR A 67 -6.72 11.44 -9.16
CA THR A 67 -5.59 10.66 -8.66
C THR A 67 -4.79 10.05 -9.79
N GLU A 68 -5.46 9.48 -10.79
CA GLU A 68 -4.80 8.87 -11.95
C GLU A 68 -4.09 9.92 -12.81
N GLN A 69 -4.71 11.07 -13.06
CA GLN A 69 -4.08 12.16 -13.79
C GLN A 69 -2.83 12.71 -13.08
N ALA A 70 -2.89 12.90 -11.75
CA ALA A 70 -1.75 13.34 -10.97
C ALA A 70 -0.61 12.30 -10.99
N LEU A 71 -0.95 11.00 -10.93
CA LEU A 71 0.02 9.93 -11.03
C LEU A 71 0.71 9.90 -12.39
N LEU A 72 -0.05 10.03 -13.48
CA LEU A 72 0.46 10.09 -14.86
C LEU A 72 1.40 11.27 -15.06
N GLN A 73 1.07 12.46 -14.55
CA GLN A 73 1.94 13.63 -14.61
C GLN A 73 3.27 13.37 -13.89
N THR A 74 3.23 12.76 -12.69
CA THR A 74 4.44 12.40 -11.93
C THR A 74 5.29 11.37 -12.67
N ILE A 75 4.67 10.41 -13.35
CA ILE A 75 5.33 9.40 -14.18
C ILE A 75 6.08 10.03 -15.35
N GLU A 76 5.50 11.02 -16.03
CA GLU A 76 6.16 11.73 -17.14
C GLU A 76 7.45 12.41 -16.70
N GLU A 77 7.48 12.97 -15.48
CA GLU A 77 8.64 13.67 -14.93
C GLU A 77 9.73 12.72 -14.40
N THR A 78 9.32 11.61 -13.75
CA THR A 78 10.24 10.76 -12.96
C THR A 78 10.60 9.43 -13.62
N GLN A 79 9.81 8.97 -14.58
CA GLN A 79 9.99 7.72 -15.32
C GLN A 79 10.28 6.49 -14.41
N PRO A 80 9.47 6.24 -13.37
CA PRO A 80 9.71 5.16 -12.41
C PRO A 80 9.46 3.79 -13.04
N GLU A 81 9.87 2.71 -12.35
CA GLU A 81 9.52 1.33 -12.74
C GLU A 81 8.03 1.07 -12.53
N PHE A 82 7.50 1.54 -11.42
CA PHE A 82 6.06 1.55 -11.13
C PHE A 82 5.68 2.78 -10.28
N ALA A 83 4.41 3.12 -10.28
CA ALA A 83 3.87 4.19 -9.47
C ALA A 83 2.50 3.78 -8.89
N VAL A 84 2.25 4.18 -7.65
CA VAL A 84 1.02 3.88 -6.90
C VAL A 84 0.55 5.14 -6.20
N ALA A 85 -0.75 5.38 -6.23
CA ALA A 85 -1.39 6.40 -5.40
C ALA A 85 -2.68 5.83 -4.80
N ILE A 86 -2.86 6.01 -3.49
CA ILE A 86 -4.06 5.63 -2.75
C ILE A 86 -4.58 6.86 -2.02
N VAL A 87 -5.87 7.11 -2.13
CA VAL A 87 -6.57 8.16 -1.38
C VAL A 87 -7.52 7.50 -0.41
N MET A 88 -7.32 7.76 0.88
CA MET A 88 -8.12 7.21 1.98
C MET A 88 -8.75 8.34 2.77
N GLU A 89 -10.04 8.21 3.08
CA GLU A 89 -10.73 9.09 4.01
C GLU A 89 -10.30 8.77 5.45
N VAL A 90 -9.77 9.77 6.14
CA VAL A 90 -9.16 9.56 7.47
C VAL A 90 -10.17 9.12 8.54
N GLU A 91 -11.40 9.65 8.48
CA GLU A 91 -12.42 9.37 9.50
C GLU A 91 -13.02 7.97 9.39
N THR A 92 -13.18 7.47 8.17
CA THR A 92 -13.87 6.18 7.91
C THR A 92 -12.93 5.04 7.56
N GLY A 93 -11.73 5.35 7.05
CA GLY A 93 -10.80 4.39 6.46
C GLY A 93 -11.19 3.97 5.03
N ASP A 94 -12.22 4.57 4.44
CA ASP A 94 -12.67 4.27 3.10
C ASP A 94 -11.61 4.61 2.06
N ILE A 95 -11.29 3.67 1.17
CA ILE A 95 -10.47 3.94 -0.01
C ILE A 95 -11.33 4.64 -1.05
N LYS A 96 -11.02 5.90 -1.32
CA LYS A 96 -11.72 6.73 -2.31
C LYS A 96 -11.11 6.64 -3.71
N ALA A 97 -9.80 6.38 -3.80
CA ALA A 97 -9.12 6.13 -5.06
C ALA A 97 -7.94 5.18 -4.86
N MET A 98 -7.65 4.38 -5.88
CA MET A 98 -6.45 3.55 -5.96
C MET A 98 -5.99 3.49 -7.41
N SER A 99 -4.86 4.12 -7.71
CA SER A 99 -4.24 4.15 -9.03
C SER A 99 -2.89 3.43 -8.99
N ASN A 100 -2.59 2.65 -10.03
CA ASN A 100 -1.47 1.73 -10.01
C ASN A 100 -0.99 1.44 -11.42
N LEU A 101 0.20 1.91 -11.76
CA LEU A 101 0.77 1.82 -13.09
C LEU A 101 2.18 1.23 -13.03
N SER A 102 2.50 0.33 -13.95
CA SER A 102 3.82 -0.28 -14.11
C SER A 102 4.34 -0.05 -15.52
N ARG A 103 5.65 0.17 -15.63
CA ARG A 103 6.34 0.40 -16.89
C ARG A 103 6.57 -0.93 -17.62
N LEU A 104 6.12 -1.00 -18.86
CA LEU A 104 6.43 -2.12 -19.75
C LEU A 104 7.84 -1.96 -20.36
N PRO A 105 8.43 -3.05 -20.92
CA PRO A 105 9.71 -2.99 -21.63
C PRO A 105 9.75 -1.96 -22.76
N GLY A 106 8.60 -1.65 -23.38
CA GLY A 106 8.45 -0.62 -24.41
C GLY A 106 8.42 0.82 -23.88
N GLY A 107 8.39 1.02 -22.57
CA GLY A 107 8.32 2.33 -21.91
C GLY A 107 6.91 2.82 -21.64
N GLU A 108 5.89 2.12 -22.10
CA GLU A 108 4.48 2.42 -21.81
C GLU A 108 4.12 2.07 -20.36
N TYR A 109 3.22 2.85 -19.77
CA TYR A 109 2.70 2.59 -18.42
C TYR A 109 1.28 2.04 -18.50
N VAL A 110 1.08 0.89 -17.91
CA VAL A 110 -0.22 0.20 -17.88
C VAL A 110 -0.48 -0.40 -16.49
N GLU A 111 -1.73 -0.67 -16.21
CA GLU A 111 -2.12 -1.45 -15.02
C GLU A 111 -1.76 -2.94 -15.25
N THR A 112 -0.78 -3.45 -14.49
CA THR A 112 -0.36 -4.87 -14.53
C THR A 112 -0.78 -5.61 -13.27
N VAL A 113 0.03 -5.47 -12.21
CA VAL A 113 -0.23 -6.02 -10.87
C VAL A 113 -0.62 -4.90 -9.92
N ASN A 114 -1.26 -5.23 -8.82
CA ASN A 114 -1.53 -4.23 -7.78
C ASN A 114 -0.27 -4.05 -6.92
N ASN A 115 0.57 -3.07 -7.27
CA ASN A 115 1.78 -2.76 -6.51
C ASN A 115 1.49 -2.17 -5.13
N ALA A 116 0.25 -1.71 -4.87
CA ALA A 116 -0.15 -1.20 -3.56
C ALA A 116 -0.07 -2.27 -2.45
N VAL A 117 -0.17 -3.55 -2.82
CA VAL A 117 -0.12 -4.70 -1.90
C VAL A 117 1.17 -5.50 -2.03
N GLN A 118 2.16 -4.99 -2.76
CA GLN A 118 3.48 -5.60 -2.83
C GLN A 118 4.37 -5.09 -1.70
N GLY A 119 5.21 -5.98 -1.15
CA GLY A 119 6.21 -5.60 -0.16
C GLY A 119 7.42 -4.94 -0.81
N TYR A 120 7.80 -3.75 -0.33
CA TYR A 120 9.04 -3.04 -0.71
C TYR A 120 9.55 -2.22 0.47
N GLU A 121 10.79 -1.75 0.38
CA GLU A 121 11.38 -0.92 1.42
C GLU A 121 10.67 0.43 1.52
N PRO A 122 10.03 0.76 2.66
CA PRO A 122 9.23 1.97 2.81
C PRO A 122 10.08 3.26 2.87
N GLY A 123 11.39 3.14 3.13
CA GLY A 123 12.28 4.27 3.28
C GLY A 123 11.90 5.19 4.44
N SER A 124 12.05 6.50 4.25
CA SER A 124 11.85 7.51 5.30
C SER A 124 10.41 7.69 5.76
N VAL A 125 9.42 7.10 5.09
CA VAL A 125 8.01 7.19 5.50
C VAL A 125 7.72 6.41 6.80
N VAL A 126 8.63 5.53 7.24
CA VAL A 126 8.53 4.84 8.53
C VAL A 126 9.02 5.70 9.72
N LYS A 127 9.75 6.79 9.47
CA LYS A 127 10.30 7.65 10.52
C LYS A 127 9.25 8.31 11.42
N PRO A 128 8.11 8.80 10.92
CA PRO A 128 7.02 9.31 11.78
C PRO A 128 6.53 8.27 12.78
N LEU A 129 6.38 7.01 12.40
CA LEU A 129 6.01 5.93 13.32
C LEU A 129 7.07 5.74 14.42
N SER A 130 8.35 5.68 14.04
CA SER A 130 9.45 5.54 15.00
C SER A 130 9.53 6.71 15.98
N MET A 131 9.34 7.94 15.49
CA MET A 131 9.32 9.14 16.33
C MET A 131 8.10 9.16 17.26
N MET A 132 6.92 8.78 16.77
CA MET A 132 5.70 8.69 17.57
C MET A 132 5.89 7.74 18.75
N ILE A 133 6.45 6.55 18.51
CA ILE A 133 6.74 5.55 19.54
C ILE A 133 7.73 6.13 20.59
N ALA A 134 8.82 6.75 20.13
CA ALA A 134 9.83 7.30 21.01
C ALA A 134 9.31 8.48 21.88
N LEU A 135 8.40 9.28 21.34
CA LEU A 135 7.73 10.36 22.08
C LEU A 135 6.72 9.81 23.09
N ASP A 136 5.91 8.82 22.71
CA ASP A 136 4.90 8.21 23.57
C ASP A 136 5.54 7.46 24.76
N ASP A 137 6.66 6.79 24.53
CA ASP A 137 7.43 6.11 25.57
C ASP A 137 8.31 7.05 26.40
N GLY A 138 8.32 8.35 26.09
CA GLY A 138 9.10 9.35 26.82
C GLY A 138 10.61 9.25 26.62
N VAL A 139 11.08 8.51 25.59
CA VAL A 139 12.51 8.35 25.26
C VAL A 139 13.12 9.69 24.86
N ILE A 140 12.36 10.53 24.20
CA ILE A 140 12.78 11.84 23.68
C ILE A 140 11.66 12.86 23.80
N ARG A 141 12.02 14.14 23.88
CA ARG A 141 11.10 15.27 23.75
C ARG A 141 11.42 16.07 22.48
N PRO A 142 10.48 16.84 21.91
CA PRO A 142 10.69 17.56 20.65
C PRO A 142 11.94 18.46 20.61
N HIS A 143 12.31 19.05 21.74
CA HIS A 143 13.45 19.98 21.86
C HIS A 143 14.73 19.32 22.38
N ASP A 144 14.71 18.05 22.75
CA ASP A 144 15.90 17.33 23.18
C ASP A 144 16.88 17.18 22.01
N VAL A 145 18.17 17.33 22.34
CA VAL A 145 19.24 17.30 21.35
C VAL A 145 19.83 15.90 21.24
N VAL A 146 20.09 15.48 20.02
CA VAL A 146 20.79 14.25 19.66
C VAL A 146 22.06 14.55 18.86
N ASN A 147 22.99 13.60 18.89
CA ASN A 147 24.23 13.71 18.13
C ASN A 147 23.95 13.44 16.63
N GLY A 148 24.43 14.31 15.76
CA GLY A 148 24.33 14.16 14.32
C GLY A 148 25.58 13.57 13.69
N HIS A 149 26.62 13.31 14.50
CA HIS A 149 27.89 12.69 14.06
C HIS A 149 28.46 13.28 12.78
N ASP A 150 28.28 14.58 12.58
CA ASP A 150 28.70 15.29 11.36
C ASP A 150 28.25 14.62 10.05
N GLY A 151 27.11 13.92 10.10
CA GLY A 151 26.49 13.25 8.95
C GLY A 151 26.96 11.82 8.69
N VAL A 152 27.77 11.22 9.58
CA VAL A 152 28.23 9.82 9.42
C VAL A 152 28.29 9.11 10.76
N PHE A 153 27.32 8.26 11.04
CA PHE A 153 27.33 7.36 12.20
C PHE A 153 27.98 6.03 11.85
N ARG A 154 29.04 5.67 12.59
CA ARG A 154 29.76 4.40 12.43
C ARG A 154 29.53 3.51 13.63
N TYR A 155 29.16 2.27 13.35
CA TYR A 155 29.09 1.23 14.38
C TYR A 155 30.47 0.91 14.96
N PRO A 156 30.54 0.36 16.18
CA PRO A 156 31.80 -0.08 16.78
C PRO A 156 32.62 -0.98 15.86
N ALA A 157 33.94 -0.90 15.99
CA ALA A 157 34.86 -1.69 15.18
C ALA A 157 34.57 -3.20 15.36
N GLY A 158 34.53 -3.92 14.22
CA GLY A 158 34.23 -5.37 14.17
C GLY A 158 32.83 -5.71 13.67
N MET A 159 31.89 -4.79 13.66
CA MET A 159 30.58 -4.97 13.01
C MET A 159 30.69 -4.74 11.51
N LYS A 160 30.33 -5.74 10.69
CA LYS A 160 30.27 -5.63 9.22
C LYS A 160 28.98 -4.95 8.76
N VAL A 161 28.72 -3.76 9.28
CA VAL A 161 27.51 -2.98 8.98
C VAL A 161 27.92 -1.69 8.26
N ARG A 162 27.17 -1.29 7.24
CA ARG A 162 27.40 -0.02 6.55
C ARG A 162 27.13 1.15 7.51
N PRO A 163 27.93 2.23 7.46
CA PRO A 163 27.63 3.44 8.21
C PRO A 163 26.25 3.99 7.84
N ILE A 164 25.57 4.56 8.82
CA ILE A 164 24.37 5.37 8.58
C ILE A 164 24.85 6.76 8.15
N THR A 165 24.25 7.32 7.10
CA THR A 165 24.63 8.63 6.57
C THR A 165 23.42 9.52 6.38
N ASP A 166 23.63 10.82 6.55
CA ASP A 166 22.69 11.87 6.19
C ASP A 166 23.21 12.64 4.98
N THR A 167 22.30 13.15 4.16
CA THR A 167 22.64 13.97 2.98
C THR A 167 23.33 15.29 3.39
N HIS A 168 22.94 15.85 4.54
CA HIS A 168 23.52 17.06 5.08
C HIS A 168 24.01 16.80 6.50
N GLY A 169 25.33 16.77 6.67
CA GLY A 169 25.99 16.56 7.96
C GLY A 169 25.67 17.67 8.96
N ARG A 170 25.38 17.27 10.19
CA ARG A 170 25.18 18.16 11.34
C ARG A 170 25.88 17.56 12.54
N ALA A 171 26.53 18.40 13.36
CA ALA A 171 27.16 17.92 14.59
C ALA A 171 26.11 17.52 15.63
N SER A 172 25.02 18.26 15.71
CA SER A 172 23.88 17.97 16.59
C SER A 172 22.59 18.55 16.00
N MET A 173 21.44 18.02 16.44
CA MET A 173 20.13 18.50 16.05
C MET A 173 19.09 18.17 17.14
N THR A 174 18.00 18.92 17.19
CA THR A 174 16.86 18.56 18.01
C THR A 174 16.06 17.41 17.40
N ALA A 175 15.22 16.72 18.21
CA ALA A 175 14.34 15.68 17.69
C ALA A 175 13.39 16.23 16.59
N THR A 176 12.89 17.46 16.77
CA THR A 176 12.10 18.16 15.75
C THR A 176 12.88 18.34 14.44
N GLU A 177 14.15 18.76 14.53
CA GLU A 177 15.00 18.93 13.35
C GLU A 177 15.35 17.59 12.70
N ALA A 178 15.56 16.52 13.48
CA ALA A 178 15.76 15.17 12.96
C ALA A 178 14.59 14.73 12.07
N MET A 179 13.35 15.01 12.47
CA MET A 179 12.16 14.78 11.62
C MET A 179 12.10 15.73 10.43
N LYS A 180 12.26 17.04 10.67
CA LYS A 180 12.18 18.07 9.62
C LYS A 180 13.13 17.82 8.45
N TYR A 181 14.35 17.38 8.76
CA TYR A 181 15.40 17.11 7.75
C TYR A 181 15.48 15.64 7.37
N SER A 182 14.56 14.80 7.88
CA SER A 182 14.55 13.35 7.61
C SER A 182 15.92 12.70 7.90
N SER A 183 16.57 13.09 9.02
CA SER A 183 17.88 12.57 9.40
C SER A 183 17.79 11.07 9.73
N ASN A 184 18.59 10.25 9.07
CA ASN A 184 18.74 8.84 9.40
C ASN A 184 19.47 8.67 10.72
N ILE A 185 20.51 9.50 10.95
CA ILE A 185 21.34 9.45 12.14
C ILE A 185 20.54 9.91 13.36
N GLY A 186 19.84 11.06 13.25
CA GLY A 186 19.06 11.58 14.36
C GLY A 186 17.98 10.61 14.84
N LEU A 187 17.25 9.95 13.89
CA LEU A 187 16.26 8.94 14.26
C LEU A 187 16.93 7.69 14.86
N SER A 188 18.05 7.23 14.30
CA SER A 188 18.76 6.08 14.85
C SER A 188 19.26 6.34 16.28
N GLU A 189 19.80 7.51 16.54
CA GLU A 189 20.24 7.93 17.90
C GLU A 189 19.08 7.92 18.89
N ILE A 190 17.90 8.41 18.48
CA ILE A 190 16.70 8.41 19.32
C ILE A 190 16.27 6.98 19.65
N ILE A 191 16.20 6.11 18.66
CA ILE A 191 15.78 4.71 18.85
C ILE A 191 16.82 3.94 19.67
N LEU A 192 18.11 4.10 19.42
CA LEU A 192 19.16 3.49 20.22
C LEU A 192 19.12 3.95 21.68
N ARG A 193 18.89 5.25 21.94
CA ARG A 193 18.77 5.78 23.30
C ARG A 193 17.71 5.06 24.12
N GLY A 194 16.54 4.75 23.52
CA GLY A 194 15.43 4.08 24.21
C GLY A 194 15.54 2.57 24.25
N TYR A 195 16.01 1.96 23.17
CA TYR A 195 15.77 0.53 22.92
C TYR A 195 17.03 -0.30 22.66
N GLU A 196 18.25 0.27 22.73
CA GLU A 196 19.49 -0.47 22.51
C GLU A 196 19.60 -1.72 23.42
N ARG A 197 19.16 -1.59 24.69
CA ARG A 197 19.22 -2.68 25.69
C ARG A 197 18.10 -3.72 25.51
N ASN A 198 17.00 -3.35 24.94
CA ASN A 198 15.82 -4.20 24.71
C ASN A 198 15.14 -3.86 23.37
N PRO A 199 15.72 -4.27 22.24
CA PRO A 199 15.16 -3.99 20.92
C PRO A 199 13.76 -4.57 20.69
N ASP A 200 13.43 -5.69 21.36
CA ASP A 200 12.13 -6.35 21.25
C ASP A 200 10.98 -5.43 21.72
N GLU A 201 11.27 -4.55 22.68
CA GLU A 201 10.27 -3.58 23.15
C GLU A 201 9.85 -2.63 22.04
N PHE A 202 10.79 -2.11 21.26
CA PHE A 202 10.47 -1.27 20.10
C PHE A 202 9.65 -2.02 19.05
N VAL A 203 10.02 -3.27 18.75
CA VAL A 203 9.28 -4.13 17.83
C VAL A 203 7.84 -4.34 18.31
N GLN A 204 7.65 -4.62 19.61
CA GLN A 204 6.31 -4.77 20.18
C GLN A 204 5.49 -3.48 20.09
N ARG A 205 6.12 -2.32 20.23
CA ARG A 205 5.45 -1.02 20.04
C ARG A 205 5.00 -0.80 18.60
N ILE A 206 5.79 -1.24 17.61
CA ILE A 206 5.39 -1.23 16.20
C ILE A 206 4.13 -2.09 16.00
N TYR A 207 4.11 -3.32 16.53
CA TYR A 207 2.91 -4.17 16.45
C TYR A 207 1.69 -3.53 17.13
N LYS A 208 1.86 -2.96 18.32
CA LYS A 208 0.76 -2.29 19.06
C LYS A 208 0.22 -1.05 18.35
N SER A 209 0.97 -0.43 17.46
CA SER A 209 0.51 0.72 16.67
C SER A 209 -0.50 0.35 15.58
N GLY A 210 -0.73 -0.94 15.32
CA GLY A 210 -1.54 -1.43 14.21
C GLY A 210 -0.82 -1.43 12.85
N PHE A 211 0.39 -0.90 12.76
CA PHE A 211 1.12 -0.76 11.48
C PHE A 211 1.44 -2.11 10.82
N MET A 212 1.58 -3.18 11.62
CA MET A 212 1.88 -4.54 11.15
C MET A 212 0.67 -5.46 11.18
N GLU A 213 -0.52 -4.95 11.49
CA GLU A 213 -1.73 -5.76 11.46
C GLU A 213 -2.07 -6.17 10.03
N PRO A 214 -2.32 -7.47 9.78
CA PRO A 214 -2.84 -7.89 8.50
C PRO A 214 -4.20 -7.24 8.26
N PHE A 215 -4.41 -6.71 7.09
CA PHE A 215 -5.73 -6.26 6.66
C PHE A 215 -6.13 -7.03 5.42
N ASP A 216 -7.37 -7.52 5.42
CA ASP A 216 -7.95 -8.18 4.26
C ASP A 216 -8.36 -7.12 3.24
N LEU A 217 -7.54 -6.97 2.23
CA LEU A 217 -8.00 -6.39 0.97
C LEU A 217 -8.68 -7.53 0.22
N CYS A 218 -10.00 -7.61 0.27
CA CYS A 218 -10.84 -8.62 -0.37
C CYS A 218 -10.36 -9.01 -1.75
#